data_cb47e23d76a87ed8d967d42d4b334b51
#
_entry.id   cb47e23d76a87ed8d967d42d4b334b51
#
_cell.length_a   1.000
_cell.length_b   1.000
_cell.length_c   1.000
_cell.angle_alpha   90.00
_cell.angle_beta   90.00
_cell.angle_gamma   90.00
#
_symmetry.space_group_name_H-M   'P 1'
#
loop_
_entity.id
_entity.type
_entity.pdbx_description
1 polymer ?
#
loop_
_entity_poly.entity_id
_entity_poly.type
_entity_poly.pdbx_seq_one_letter_code
_entity_poly.pdbx_strand_id
1 'polypeptide(L)'
;MIAILRISGKRTLAKMNAFDLVVTVALGSTLATIVLSKDVALLEGVVALGLLALLQCLIAVASVKWKWAERAAKSDARTLVSDGVIDLAALRAERVTREEILAAVRSAGFGDLDAIAAVVLETDGSFSVISKHQAGSGSALP
;
A
#
# COMPACT_ATOMS: atom_id res chain seq x y z
N MET A 1 -2.69 13.47 18.45
CA MET A 1 -2.35 12.65 17.28
C MET A 1 -2.16 11.18 17.65
N ILE A 2 -1.30 10.79 18.62
CA ILE A 2 -1.09 9.40 19.06
C ILE A 2 -2.39 8.72 19.57
N ALA A 3 -3.26 9.44 20.27
CA ALA A 3 -4.54 8.90 20.77
C ALA A 3 -5.49 8.50 19.61
N ILE A 4 -5.53 9.28 18.53
CA ILE A 4 -6.36 8.99 17.33
C ILE A 4 -5.85 7.72 16.64
N LEU A 5 -4.53 7.55 16.49
CA LEU A 5 -3.92 6.35 15.94
C LEU A 5 -4.20 5.09 16.79
N ARG A 6 -4.30 5.25 18.11
CA ARG A 6 -4.57 4.14 19.03
C ARG A 6 -6.02 3.66 18.98
N ILE A 7 -6.96 4.56 18.69
CA ILE A 7 -8.41 4.26 18.53
C ILE A 7 -8.69 3.62 17.16
N SER A 8 -7.90 3.99 16.12
CA SER A 8 -8.07 3.48 14.75
C SER A 8 -7.64 2.01 14.55
N GLY A 9 -7.07 1.36 15.56
CA GLY A 9 -6.77 -0.08 15.56
C GLY A 9 -5.40 -0.44 14.99
N LYS A 10 -4.96 -1.69 15.26
CA LYS A 10 -3.62 -2.22 14.92
C LYS A 10 -3.31 -2.24 13.41
N ARG A 11 -4.32 -2.14 12.55
CA ARG A 11 -4.18 -2.13 11.08
C ARG A 11 -3.68 -0.80 10.52
N THR A 12 -3.83 0.31 11.25
CA THR A 12 -3.38 1.64 10.82
C THR A 12 -1.86 1.78 10.82
N LEU A 13 -1.14 0.89 11.49
CA LEU A 13 0.33 0.82 11.51
C LEU A 13 0.89 -0.24 10.56
N ALA A 14 0.02 -0.98 9.85
CA ALA A 14 0.44 -1.89 8.78
C ALA A 14 0.96 -1.07 7.58
N LYS A 15 1.61 -1.74 6.64
CA LYS A 15 2.09 -1.13 5.38
C LYS A 15 1.01 -0.22 4.80
N MET A 16 1.32 1.07 4.67
CA MET A 16 0.38 2.09 4.21
C MET A 16 0.19 1.94 2.70
N ASN A 17 -1.07 1.83 2.27
CA ASN A 17 -1.42 1.96 0.86
C ASN A 17 -1.12 3.40 0.36
N ALA A 18 -0.91 3.57 -0.94
CA ALA A 18 -0.67 4.85 -1.57
C ALA A 18 -1.72 5.91 -1.19
N PHE A 19 -2.99 5.51 -1.07
CA PHE A 19 -4.08 6.38 -0.60
C PHE A 19 -3.86 6.87 0.84
N ASP A 20 -3.50 5.97 1.76
CA ASP A 20 -3.22 6.32 3.16
C ASP A 20 -2.04 7.27 3.28
N LEU A 21 -1.01 7.10 2.44
CA LEU A 21 0.15 8.00 2.37
C LEU A 21 -0.28 9.41 1.96
N VAL A 22 -1.07 9.54 0.88
CA VAL A 22 -1.57 10.84 0.40
C VAL A 22 -2.37 11.54 1.49
N VAL A 23 -3.29 10.83 2.16
CA VAL A 23 -4.10 11.42 3.23
C VAL A 23 -3.24 11.81 4.44
N THR A 24 -2.24 11.01 4.79
CA THR A 24 -1.32 11.34 5.90
C THR A 24 -0.53 12.60 5.60
N VAL A 25 -0.03 12.76 4.37
CA VAL A 25 0.67 13.98 3.93
C VAL A 25 -0.29 15.18 3.95
N ALA A 26 -1.53 15.02 3.49
CA ALA A 26 -2.54 16.07 3.51
C ALA A 26 -2.87 16.52 4.94
N LEU A 27 -3.05 15.58 5.88
CA LEU A 27 -3.29 15.87 7.28
C LEU A 27 -2.10 16.61 7.92
N GLY A 28 -0.87 16.17 7.62
CA GLY A 28 0.35 16.82 8.11
C GLY A 28 0.50 18.25 7.57
N SER A 29 0.23 18.46 6.28
CA SER A 29 0.27 19.77 5.63
C SER A 29 -0.81 20.72 6.21
N THR A 30 -2.04 20.23 6.36
CA THR A 30 -3.14 21.00 6.97
C THR A 30 -2.79 21.41 8.40
N LEU A 31 -2.24 20.49 9.21
CA LEU A 31 -1.80 20.78 10.57
C LEU A 31 -0.70 21.84 10.58
N ALA A 32 0.29 21.73 9.71
CA ALA A 32 1.38 22.72 9.59
C ALA A 32 0.82 24.10 9.22
N THR A 33 -0.11 24.16 8.27
CA THR A 33 -0.77 25.42 7.88
C THR A 33 -1.51 26.06 9.06
N ILE A 34 -2.27 25.28 9.84
CA ILE A 34 -3.00 25.79 11.01
C ILE A 34 -2.06 26.36 12.07
N VAL A 35 -0.91 25.71 12.28
CA VAL A 35 0.07 26.11 13.32
C VAL A 35 0.89 27.30 12.89
N LEU A 36 1.24 27.41 11.60
CA LEU A 36 2.18 28.41 11.09
C LEU A 36 1.49 29.64 10.49
N SER A 37 0.26 29.52 10.01
CA SER A 37 -0.47 30.65 9.41
C SER A 37 -1.25 31.42 10.48
N LYS A 38 -1.11 32.73 10.44
CA LYS A 38 -1.90 33.68 11.27
C LYS A 38 -3.27 33.99 10.67
N ASP A 39 -3.46 33.68 9.38
CA ASP A 39 -4.65 34.02 8.60
C ASP A 39 -5.72 32.92 8.63
N VAL A 40 -5.38 31.73 9.12
CA VAL A 40 -6.31 30.61 9.26
C VAL A 40 -6.85 30.56 10.68
N ALA A 41 -8.16 30.73 10.81
CA ALA A 41 -8.81 30.59 12.10
C ALA A 41 -8.67 29.13 12.63
N LEU A 42 -8.36 28.99 13.92
CA LEU A 42 -8.18 27.68 14.55
C LEU A 42 -9.41 26.76 14.31
N LEU A 43 -10.63 27.34 14.34
CA LEU A 43 -11.86 26.62 14.10
C LEU A 43 -11.92 26.03 12.67
N GLU A 44 -11.53 26.81 11.67
CA GLU A 44 -11.46 26.37 10.26
C GLU A 44 -10.48 25.21 10.10
N GLY A 45 -9.33 25.31 10.74
CA GLY A 45 -8.34 24.25 10.75
C GLY A 45 -8.83 22.94 11.40
N VAL A 46 -9.52 23.04 12.54
CA VAL A 46 -10.10 21.87 13.20
C VAL A 46 -11.18 21.23 12.33
N VAL A 47 -12.04 22.03 11.69
CA VAL A 47 -13.06 21.54 10.76
C VAL A 47 -12.42 20.84 9.56
N ALA A 48 -11.38 21.42 8.97
CA ALA A 48 -10.67 20.82 7.83
C ALA A 48 -10.03 19.46 8.21
N LEU A 49 -9.34 19.36 9.35
CA LEU A 49 -8.78 18.11 9.84
C LEU A 49 -9.88 17.07 10.15
N GLY A 50 -10.98 17.50 10.77
CA GLY A 50 -12.12 16.63 11.05
C GLY A 50 -12.76 16.08 9.79
N LEU A 51 -12.91 16.91 8.75
CA LEU A 51 -13.47 16.51 7.45
C LEU A 51 -12.54 15.52 6.74
N LEU A 52 -11.22 15.75 6.73
CA LEU A 52 -10.25 14.82 6.15
C LEU A 52 -10.27 13.47 6.87
N ALA A 53 -10.31 13.45 8.20
CA ALA A 53 -10.39 12.23 8.99
C ALA A 53 -11.70 11.47 8.75
N LEU A 54 -12.83 12.19 8.66
CA LEU A 54 -14.12 11.61 8.34
C LEU A 54 -14.14 11.00 6.93
N LEU A 55 -13.63 11.71 5.94
CA LEU A 55 -13.56 11.24 4.56
C LEU A 55 -12.69 9.96 4.46
N GLN A 56 -11.55 9.94 5.13
CA GLN A 56 -10.70 8.75 5.22
C GLN A 56 -11.45 7.57 5.84
N CYS A 57 -12.17 7.80 6.92
CA CYS A 57 -12.97 6.75 7.57
C CYS A 57 -14.07 6.22 6.64
N LEU A 58 -14.77 7.10 5.93
CA LEU A 58 -15.81 6.73 4.97
C LEU A 58 -15.24 5.88 3.82
N ILE A 59 -14.09 6.26 3.26
CA ILE A 59 -13.44 5.50 2.19
C ILE A 59 -12.96 4.14 2.72
N ALA A 60 -12.39 4.08 3.91
CA ALA A 60 -11.97 2.82 4.52
C ALA A 60 -13.15 1.86 4.73
N VAL A 61 -14.30 2.36 5.21
CA VAL A 61 -15.53 1.57 5.37
C VAL A 61 -16.10 1.16 4.01
N ALA A 62 -16.11 2.07 3.04
CA ALA A 62 -16.59 1.81 1.68
C ALA A 62 -15.75 0.72 0.98
N SER A 63 -14.43 0.76 1.14
CA SER A 63 -13.50 -0.23 0.57
C SER A 63 -13.74 -1.65 1.12
N VAL A 64 -14.23 -1.77 2.36
CA VAL A 64 -14.59 -3.09 2.92
C VAL A 64 -15.93 -3.60 2.37
N LYS A 65 -16.89 -2.69 2.10
CA LYS A 65 -18.25 -3.06 1.68
C LYS A 65 -18.40 -3.23 0.17
N TRP A 66 -17.67 -2.45 -0.62
CA TRP A 66 -17.86 -2.37 -2.07
C TRP A 66 -16.55 -2.64 -2.82
N LYS A 67 -16.51 -3.72 -3.58
CA LYS A 67 -15.34 -4.09 -4.41
C LYS A 67 -14.89 -2.99 -5.39
N TRP A 68 -15.81 -2.16 -5.89
CA TRP A 68 -15.44 -1.04 -6.77
C TRP A 68 -14.67 0.06 -6.01
N ALA A 69 -15.06 0.34 -4.75
CA ALA A 69 -14.36 1.31 -3.91
C ALA A 69 -12.98 0.77 -3.48
N GLU A 70 -12.87 -0.54 -3.25
CA GLU A 70 -11.59 -1.20 -3.01
C GLU A 70 -10.63 -1.04 -4.21
N ARG A 71 -11.10 -1.33 -5.43
CA ARG A 71 -10.30 -1.15 -6.66
C ARG A 71 -9.94 0.30 -6.95
N ALA A 72 -10.79 1.26 -6.59
CA ALA A 72 -10.50 2.69 -6.75
C ALA A 72 -9.46 3.19 -5.74
N ALA A 73 -9.45 2.62 -4.52
CA ALA A 73 -8.55 3.02 -3.44
C ALA A 73 -7.25 2.19 -3.40
N LYS A 74 -7.26 0.98 -3.98
CA LYS A 74 -6.13 0.04 -3.94
C LYS A 74 -5.90 -0.54 -5.33
N SER A 75 -4.64 -0.62 -5.75
CA SER A 75 -4.24 -1.46 -6.88
C SER A 75 -4.38 -2.93 -6.46
N ASP A 76 -4.80 -3.81 -7.37
CA ASP A 76 -4.80 -5.24 -7.11
C ASP A 76 -3.35 -5.76 -7.05
N ALA A 77 -3.09 -6.76 -6.19
CA ALA A 77 -1.80 -7.44 -6.19
C ALA A 77 -1.60 -8.16 -7.53
N ARG A 78 -0.37 -8.16 -8.06
CA ARG A 78 -0.06 -8.73 -9.38
C ARG A 78 1.18 -9.60 -9.35
N THR A 79 1.06 -10.81 -9.91
CA THR A 79 2.20 -11.70 -10.09
C THR A 79 3.08 -11.18 -11.23
N LEU A 80 4.38 -11.02 -10.94
CA LEU A 80 5.41 -10.55 -11.87
C LEU A 80 6.39 -11.67 -12.29
N VAL A 81 6.53 -12.69 -11.45
CA VAL A 81 7.32 -13.89 -11.73
C VAL A 81 6.47 -15.10 -11.37
N SER A 82 6.44 -16.11 -12.24
CA SER A 82 5.79 -17.40 -12.02
C SER A 82 6.76 -18.51 -12.38
N ASP A 83 6.98 -19.43 -11.43
CA ASP A 83 7.87 -20.59 -11.57
C ASP A 83 9.29 -20.24 -12.10
N GLY A 84 9.85 -19.11 -11.65
CA GLY A 84 11.16 -18.62 -12.07
C GLY A 84 11.13 -17.81 -13.38
N VAL A 85 10.01 -17.75 -14.07
CA VAL A 85 9.87 -17.02 -15.34
C VAL A 85 9.30 -15.61 -15.07
N ILE A 86 10.01 -14.60 -15.56
CA ILE A 86 9.60 -13.20 -15.44
C ILE A 86 8.57 -12.88 -16.53
N ASP A 87 7.41 -12.34 -16.14
CA ASP A 87 6.42 -11.80 -17.06
C ASP A 87 6.78 -10.36 -17.45
N LEU A 88 7.41 -10.21 -18.62
CA LEU A 88 7.81 -8.90 -19.15
C LEU A 88 6.62 -7.98 -19.47
N ALA A 89 5.44 -8.54 -19.77
CA ALA A 89 4.24 -7.73 -20.02
C ALA A 89 3.72 -7.17 -18.70
N ALA A 90 3.67 -7.98 -17.64
CA ALA A 90 3.31 -7.53 -16.32
C ALA A 90 4.28 -6.48 -15.78
N LEU A 91 5.60 -6.68 -15.93
CA LEU A 91 6.60 -5.69 -15.52
C LEU A 91 6.37 -4.32 -16.18
N ARG A 92 6.14 -4.32 -17.50
CA ARG A 92 5.87 -3.06 -18.24
C ARG A 92 4.59 -2.37 -17.79
N ALA A 93 3.53 -3.13 -17.54
CA ALA A 93 2.24 -2.61 -17.09
C ALA A 93 2.36 -1.95 -15.72
N GLU A 94 3.12 -2.55 -14.80
CA GLU A 94 3.34 -2.05 -13.44
C GLU A 94 4.56 -1.11 -13.32
N ARG A 95 5.27 -0.85 -14.42
CA ARG A 95 6.48 0.00 -14.47
C ARG A 95 7.59 -0.49 -13.53
N VAL A 96 7.71 -1.79 -13.40
CA VAL A 96 8.74 -2.46 -12.60
C VAL A 96 9.87 -2.90 -13.51
N THR A 97 11.10 -2.73 -13.07
CA THR A 97 12.29 -3.18 -13.79
C THR A 97 12.67 -4.61 -13.40
N ARG A 98 13.40 -5.28 -14.27
CA ARG A 98 13.96 -6.60 -13.97
C ARG A 98 14.90 -6.56 -12.76
N GLU A 99 15.66 -5.48 -12.64
CA GLU A 99 16.63 -5.25 -11.58
C GLU A 99 15.95 -5.16 -10.21
N GLU A 100 14.76 -4.55 -10.12
CA GLU A 100 13.97 -4.50 -8.89
C GLU A 100 13.50 -5.90 -8.47
N ILE A 101 13.06 -6.74 -9.43
CA ILE A 101 12.72 -8.14 -9.15
C ILE A 101 13.91 -8.89 -8.59
N LEU A 102 15.08 -8.80 -9.27
CA LEU A 102 16.29 -9.47 -8.81
C LEU A 102 16.77 -8.96 -7.44
N ALA A 103 16.59 -7.66 -7.17
CA ALA A 103 16.87 -7.08 -5.86
C ALA A 103 15.93 -7.63 -4.77
N ALA A 104 14.64 -7.73 -5.07
CA ALA A 104 13.65 -8.30 -4.15
C ALA A 104 13.96 -9.78 -3.83
N VAL A 105 14.31 -10.58 -4.85
CA VAL A 105 14.70 -11.98 -4.68
C VAL A 105 15.95 -12.11 -3.80
N ARG A 106 16.98 -11.28 -4.03
CA ARG A 106 18.18 -11.26 -3.17
C ARG A 106 17.88 -10.82 -1.74
N SER A 107 17.00 -9.82 -1.57
CA SER A 107 16.58 -9.34 -0.24
C SER A 107 15.82 -10.41 0.54
N ALA A 108 15.13 -11.32 -0.16
CA ALA A 108 14.48 -12.49 0.43
C ALA A 108 15.45 -13.66 0.71
N GLY A 109 16.74 -13.51 0.38
CA GLY A 109 17.78 -14.51 0.65
C GLY A 109 17.97 -15.57 -0.44
N PHE A 110 17.41 -15.35 -1.65
CA PHE A 110 17.55 -16.28 -2.77
C PHE A 110 18.55 -15.76 -3.79
N GLY A 111 19.38 -16.66 -4.29
CA GLY A 111 20.38 -16.37 -5.34
C GLY A 111 19.93 -16.76 -6.75
N ASP A 112 18.83 -17.49 -6.88
CA ASP A 112 18.36 -18.05 -8.14
C ASP A 112 16.84 -17.89 -8.29
N LEU A 113 16.40 -17.48 -9.48
CA LEU A 113 14.99 -17.40 -9.85
C LEU A 113 14.35 -18.80 -9.96
N ASP A 114 15.10 -19.82 -10.29
CA ASP A 114 14.58 -21.19 -10.39
C ASP A 114 14.06 -21.74 -9.07
N ALA A 115 14.50 -21.18 -7.93
CA ALA A 115 13.98 -21.51 -6.61
C ALA A 115 12.64 -20.82 -6.27
N ILE A 116 12.21 -19.85 -7.11
CA ILE A 116 11.06 -18.98 -6.84
C ILE A 116 9.81 -19.52 -7.54
N ALA A 117 8.74 -19.69 -6.77
CA ALA A 117 7.41 -20.00 -7.30
C ALA A 117 6.72 -18.74 -7.83
N ALA A 118 6.77 -17.64 -7.06
CA ALA A 118 6.16 -16.38 -7.47
C ALA A 118 6.87 -15.17 -6.86
N VAL A 119 6.89 -14.06 -7.60
CA VAL A 119 7.11 -12.72 -7.05
C VAL A 119 5.85 -11.91 -7.32
N VAL A 120 5.24 -11.39 -6.27
CA VAL A 120 3.99 -10.64 -6.32
C VAL A 120 4.28 -9.19 -5.96
N LEU A 121 3.81 -8.26 -6.78
CA LEU A 121 3.72 -6.85 -6.43
C LEU A 121 2.46 -6.66 -5.58
N GLU A 122 2.66 -6.21 -4.36
CA GLU A 122 1.57 -5.99 -3.41
C GLU A 122 0.89 -4.64 -3.63
N THR A 123 -0.28 -4.47 -3.04
CA THR A 123 -1.08 -3.24 -3.13
C THR A 123 -0.39 -2.00 -2.53
N ASP A 124 0.62 -2.19 -1.69
CA ASP A 124 1.45 -1.13 -1.09
C ASP A 124 2.75 -0.84 -1.87
N GLY A 125 2.93 -1.50 -3.03
CA GLY A 125 4.12 -1.38 -3.87
C GLY A 125 5.31 -2.22 -3.40
N SER A 126 5.18 -3.03 -2.35
CA SER A 126 6.23 -3.96 -1.93
C SER A 126 6.20 -5.26 -2.73
N PHE A 127 7.30 -6.02 -2.69
CA PHE A 127 7.40 -7.32 -3.32
C PHE A 127 7.29 -8.44 -2.29
N SER A 128 6.39 -9.40 -2.54
CA SER A 128 6.33 -10.69 -1.83
C SER A 128 7.05 -11.73 -2.68
N VAL A 129 8.12 -12.33 -2.14
CA VAL A 129 8.87 -13.39 -2.81
C VAL A 129 8.51 -14.72 -2.17
N ILE A 130 7.99 -15.65 -2.95
CA ILE A 130 7.51 -16.95 -2.50
C ILE A 130 8.34 -18.04 -3.18
N SER A 131 9.07 -18.82 -2.40
CA SER A 131 9.86 -19.93 -2.92
C SER A 131 8.98 -21.13 -3.29
N LYS A 132 9.47 -21.97 -4.20
CA LYS A 132 8.79 -23.24 -4.58
C LYS A 132 8.55 -24.15 -3.39
N HIS A 133 9.47 -24.13 -2.41
CA HIS A 133 9.32 -24.91 -1.20
C HIS A 133 8.17 -24.43 -0.28
N GLN A 134 7.86 -23.12 -0.33
CA GLN A 134 6.84 -22.47 0.51
C GLN A 134 5.48 -22.30 -0.19
N ALA A 135 5.42 -22.44 -1.51
CA ALA A 135 4.24 -22.15 -2.29
C ALA A 135 3.04 -23.07 -2.00
N GLY A 136 3.29 -24.30 -1.55
CA GLY A 136 2.23 -25.26 -1.29
C GLY A 136 1.33 -25.47 -2.50
N SER A 137 0.02 -25.32 -2.33
CA SER A 137 -0.97 -25.39 -3.43
C SER A 137 -1.09 -24.10 -4.23
N GLY A 138 -0.39 -23.04 -3.88
CA GLY A 138 -0.52 -21.73 -4.52
C GLY A 138 -1.82 -20.98 -4.25
N SER A 139 -2.64 -21.44 -3.30
CA SER A 139 -3.97 -20.86 -3.02
C SER A 139 -3.95 -19.40 -2.51
N ALA A 140 -2.79 -18.90 -2.10
CA ALA A 140 -2.59 -17.51 -1.67
C ALA A 140 -2.01 -16.61 -2.78
N LEU A 141 -1.73 -17.15 -3.97
CA LEU A 141 -1.25 -16.37 -5.11
C LEU A 141 -2.44 -15.68 -5.82
N PRO A 142 -2.25 -14.43 -6.31
CA PRO A 142 -3.29 -13.68 -7.02
C PRO A 142 -3.54 -14.25 -8.42
#